data_20ce0997ded9a3e990cb513360e317e9
#
_entry.id   20ce0997ded9a3e990cb513360e317e9
#
_cell.length_a   1.000
_cell.length_b   1.000
_cell.length_c   1.000
_cell.angle_alpha   90.00
_cell.angle_beta   90.00
_cell.angle_gamma   90.00
#
_symmetry.space_group_name_H-M   'P 1'
#
loop_
_entity.id
_entity.type
_entity.pdbx_description
1 polymer ?
#
loop_
_entity_poly.entity_id
_entity_poly.type
_entity_poly.pdbx_seq_one_letter_code
_entity_poly.pdbx_strand_id
1 'polypeptide(L)'
;MQRLFKILFFLIALNTYFVCSISAENTNKLLTTDWSFKGPFGKFDRASLQRGYQVYNEVCASCHSLKYVSYRNLSEKGGPEFSVKDAKAIAASFEITDGPNQDGEMFTRPAKLSDKFAMPYSNEEEAKSANGGAYPPDMSVLVKARAGGAAVSYTHLTLPTKA
;
A
#
# COMPACT_ATOMS: atom_id res chain seq x y z
N MET A 1 -7.19 -59.93 6.52
CA MET A 1 -7.94 -58.66 6.41
C MET A 1 -7.86 -57.78 7.66
N GLN A 2 -8.13 -58.26 8.86
CA GLN A 2 -8.08 -57.42 10.10
C GLN A 2 -6.71 -56.80 10.43
N ARG A 3 -5.59 -57.45 10.13
CA ARG A 3 -4.24 -56.93 10.38
C ARG A 3 -3.90 -55.77 9.41
N LEU A 4 -4.31 -55.92 8.17
CA LEU A 4 -4.09 -54.85 7.15
C LEU A 4 -4.89 -53.60 7.50
N PHE A 5 -6.12 -53.75 7.97
CA PHE A 5 -6.98 -52.63 8.39
C PHE A 5 -6.40 -51.87 9.61
N LYS A 6 -5.82 -52.61 10.58
CA LYS A 6 -5.15 -52.00 11.75
C LYS A 6 -3.90 -51.19 11.34
N ILE A 7 -3.10 -51.72 10.42
CA ILE A 7 -1.90 -51.03 9.92
C ILE A 7 -2.29 -49.76 9.15
N LEU A 8 -3.32 -49.82 8.30
CA LEU A 8 -3.82 -48.68 7.55
C LEU A 8 -4.38 -47.60 8.48
N PHE A 9 -5.12 -48.00 9.52
CA PHE A 9 -5.65 -47.06 10.52
C PHE A 9 -4.55 -46.38 11.33
N PHE A 10 -3.48 -47.11 11.66
CA PHE A 10 -2.33 -46.56 12.38
C PHE A 10 -1.52 -45.58 11.51
N LEU A 11 -1.37 -45.85 10.22
CA LEU A 11 -0.71 -44.97 9.26
C LEU A 11 -1.51 -43.68 9.03
N ILE A 12 -2.84 -43.74 8.97
CA ILE A 12 -3.71 -42.57 8.85
C ILE A 12 -3.66 -41.72 10.13
N ALA A 13 -3.70 -42.37 11.31
CA ALA A 13 -3.59 -41.68 12.60
C ALA A 13 -2.22 -40.98 12.78
N LEU A 14 -1.14 -41.62 12.30
CA LEU A 14 0.20 -41.04 12.34
C LEU A 14 0.34 -39.80 11.42
N ASN A 15 -0.30 -39.83 10.25
CA ASN A 15 -0.32 -38.68 9.35
C ASN A 15 -1.13 -37.48 9.90
N THR A 16 -2.24 -37.72 10.61
CA THR A 16 -3.02 -36.66 11.25
C THR A 16 -2.27 -35.99 12.41
N TYR A 17 -1.40 -36.70 13.10
CA TYR A 17 -0.55 -36.13 14.16
C TYR A 17 0.56 -35.21 13.59
N PHE A 18 1.04 -35.47 12.37
CA PHE A 18 2.13 -34.70 11.78
C PHE A 18 1.67 -33.36 11.14
N VAL A 19 0.39 -33.20 10.85
CA VAL A 19 -0.17 -31.99 10.22
C VAL A 19 -0.49 -30.88 11.23
N CYS A 20 -0.47 -31.17 12.55
CA CYS A 20 -0.89 -30.22 13.58
C CYS A 20 0.23 -29.32 14.14
N SER A 21 1.41 -29.29 13.52
CA SER A 21 2.56 -28.50 14.03
C SER A 21 3.04 -27.39 13.11
N ILE A 22 2.22 -26.92 12.17
CA ILE A 22 2.53 -25.69 11.40
C ILE A 22 1.62 -24.59 11.92
N SER A 23 1.94 -24.09 13.07
CA SER A 23 1.35 -22.85 13.58
C SER A 23 2.33 -22.17 14.52
N ALA A 24 3.30 -21.51 13.93
CA ALA A 24 4.04 -20.46 14.60
C ALA A 24 4.25 -19.33 13.59
N GLU A 25 3.17 -18.74 13.14
CA GLU A 25 3.24 -17.37 12.66
C GLU A 25 3.61 -16.54 13.88
N ASN A 26 4.89 -16.11 13.92
CA ASN A 26 5.33 -15.05 14.81
C ASN A 26 4.49 -13.84 14.45
N THR A 27 3.35 -13.68 15.08
CA THR A 27 2.55 -12.46 15.00
C THR A 27 3.38 -11.39 15.69
N ASN A 28 4.25 -10.74 14.93
CA ASN A 28 4.91 -9.53 15.39
C ASN A 28 3.81 -8.61 15.90
N LYS A 29 3.79 -8.38 17.21
CA LYS A 29 2.78 -7.55 17.86
C LYS A 29 2.81 -6.18 17.19
N LEU A 30 1.71 -5.82 16.52
CA LEU A 30 1.60 -4.52 15.90
C LEU A 30 1.73 -3.42 16.95
N LEU A 31 2.55 -2.42 16.66
CA LEU A 31 2.65 -1.23 17.48
C LEU A 31 1.35 -0.44 17.36
N THR A 32 0.80 -0.04 18.49
CA THR A 32 -0.42 0.76 18.54
C THR A 32 -0.12 2.11 19.16
N THR A 33 -0.77 3.14 18.66
CA THR A 33 -0.77 4.48 19.22
C THR A 33 -2.20 5.02 19.24
N ASP A 34 -2.42 6.08 19.96
CA ASP A 34 -3.72 6.74 19.96
C ASP A 34 -3.87 7.60 18.71
N TRP A 35 -4.56 7.03 17.73
CA TRP A 35 -4.85 7.70 16.48
C TRP A 35 -6.00 8.70 16.64
N SER A 36 -5.80 9.95 16.28
CA SER A 36 -6.83 11.00 16.34
C SER A 36 -8.08 10.67 15.51
N PHE A 37 -7.93 9.84 14.50
CA PHE A 37 -9.00 9.40 13.59
C PHE A 37 -9.71 8.12 14.06
N LYS A 38 -9.39 7.58 15.25
CA LYS A 38 -9.97 6.35 15.77
C LYS A 38 -11.34 6.62 16.39
N GLY A 39 -12.29 5.69 16.16
CA GLY A 39 -13.63 5.74 16.74
C GLY A 39 -14.62 6.58 15.92
N PRO A 40 -15.90 6.64 16.35
CA PRO A 40 -16.99 7.23 15.57
C PRO A 40 -16.90 8.76 15.43
N PHE A 41 -16.15 9.42 16.29
CA PHE A 41 -15.93 10.87 16.28
C PHE A 41 -14.49 11.25 15.93
N GLY A 42 -13.68 10.26 15.52
CA GLY A 42 -12.30 10.47 15.15
C GLY A 42 -12.16 11.41 13.93
N LYS A 43 -11.11 12.24 13.95
CA LYS A 43 -10.82 13.17 12.86
C LYS A 43 -9.35 13.10 12.50
N PHE A 44 -9.06 13.21 11.22
CA PHE A 44 -7.70 13.38 10.75
C PHE A 44 -7.17 14.77 11.11
N ASP A 45 -5.97 14.81 11.64
CA ASP A 45 -5.23 16.05 11.80
C ASP A 45 -4.65 16.49 10.46
N ARG A 46 -5.04 17.68 9.99
CA ARG A 46 -4.65 18.21 8.68
C ARG A 46 -3.14 18.35 8.55
N ALA A 47 -2.47 18.89 9.55
CA ALA A 47 -1.03 19.10 9.50
C ALA A 47 -0.28 17.76 9.44
N SER A 48 -0.77 16.74 10.14
CA SER A 48 -0.23 15.38 10.05
C SER A 48 -0.44 14.76 8.67
N LEU A 49 -1.59 15.00 8.03
CA LEU A 49 -1.83 14.52 6.66
C LEU A 49 -0.91 15.21 5.64
N GLN A 50 -0.65 16.51 5.80
CA GLN A 50 0.28 17.25 4.94
C GLN A 50 1.71 16.71 5.07
N ARG A 51 2.18 16.49 6.30
CA ARG A 51 3.49 15.83 6.54
C ARG A 51 3.53 14.39 6.01
N GLY A 52 2.42 13.65 6.18
CA GLY A 52 2.30 12.30 5.64
C GLY A 52 2.37 12.27 4.11
N TYR A 53 1.73 13.25 3.45
CA TYR A 53 1.87 13.41 2.01
C TYR A 53 3.32 13.71 1.61
N GLN A 54 4.00 14.58 2.34
CA GLN A 54 5.41 14.88 2.09
C GLN A 54 6.27 13.62 2.18
N VAL A 55 6.13 12.84 3.23
CA VAL A 55 6.85 11.56 3.38
C VAL A 55 6.52 10.59 2.25
N TYR A 56 5.23 10.48 1.87
CA TYR A 56 4.85 9.66 0.72
C TYR A 56 5.57 10.11 -0.54
N ASN A 57 5.52 11.40 -0.85
CA ASN A 57 6.08 11.96 -2.07
C ASN A 57 7.61 11.82 -2.15
N GLU A 58 8.30 12.04 -1.04
CA GLU A 58 9.77 12.03 -0.99
C GLU A 58 10.37 10.62 -0.86
N VAL A 59 9.63 9.67 -0.28
CA VAL A 59 10.16 8.35 0.06
C VAL A 59 9.35 7.23 -0.59
N CYS A 60 8.04 7.16 -0.33
CA CYS A 60 7.25 5.98 -0.69
C CYS A 60 6.89 5.92 -2.18
N ALA A 61 6.68 7.08 -2.80
CA ALA A 61 6.25 7.21 -4.20
C ALA A 61 7.27 6.68 -5.21
N SER A 62 8.52 6.52 -4.81
CA SER A 62 9.56 5.91 -5.66
C SER A 62 9.30 4.43 -5.97
N CYS A 63 8.52 3.74 -5.11
CA CYS A 63 8.22 2.32 -5.27
C CYS A 63 6.72 2.01 -5.20
N HIS A 64 5.94 2.78 -4.43
CA HIS A 64 4.54 2.50 -4.15
C HIS A 64 3.60 3.47 -4.87
N SER A 65 2.63 2.92 -5.59
CA SER A 65 1.59 3.70 -6.27
C SER A 65 0.45 4.10 -5.33
N LEU A 66 -0.28 5.15 -5.73
CA LEU A 66 -1.59 5.57 -5.21
C LEU A 66 -2.60 5.69 -6.37
N LYS A 67 -2.79 4.64 -7.14
CA LYS A 67 -3.54 4.63 -8.41
C LYS A 67 -5.00 5.05 -8.31
N TYR A 68 -5.60 5.00 -7.12
CA TYR A 68 -6.99 5.43 -6.93
C TYR A 68 -7.12 6.88 -6.48
N VAL A 69 -6.02 7.54 -6.10
CA VAL A 69 -5.99 8.93 -5.67
C VAL A 69 -5.72 9.85 -6.85
N SER A 70 -6.46 10.96 -6.94
CA SER A 70 -6.21 12.03 -7.90
C SER A 70 -5.58 13.23 -7.19
N TYR A 71 -4.84 14.07 -7.91
CA TYR A 71 -4.23 15.27 -7.32
C TYR A 71 -5.25 16.23 -6.70
N ARG A 72 -6.49 16.29 -7.19
CA ARG A 72 -7.57 17.09 -6.60
C ARG A 72 -7.89 16.68 -5.16
N ASN A 73 -7.71 15.39 -4.80
CA ASN A 73 -7.99 14.92 -3.45
C ASN A 73 -7.08 15.56 -2.40
N LEU A 74 -5.93 16.12 -2.83
CA LEU A 74 -5.04 16.89 -1.95
C LEU A 74 -5.70 18.17 -1.41
N SER A 75 -6.67 18.75 -2.14
CA SER A 75 -7.38 19.97 -1.74
C SER A 75 -8.80 19.73 -1.20
N GLU A 76 -9.28 18.50 -1.22
CA GLU A 76 -10.62 18.13 -0.76
C GLU A 76 -10.72 18.04 0.76
N LYS A 77 -11.93 18.28 1.29
CA LYS A 77 -12.22 18.12 2.74
C LYS A 77 -11.96 16.69 3.20
N GLY A 78 -11.34 16.56 4.37
CA GLY A 78 -11.01 15.27 4.97
C GLY A 78 -9.69 14.68 4.49
N GLY A 79 -9.06 15.30 3.50
CA GLY A 79 -7.70 15.05 3.08
C GLY A 79 -6.71 16.05 3.69
N PRO A 80 -5.52 16.21 3.08
CA PRO A 80 -4.51 17.18 3.52
C PRO A 80 -4.99 18.62 3.45
N GLU A 81 -6.02 18.89 2.66
CA GLU A 81 -6.65 20.20 2.47
C GLU A 81 -5.63 21.32 2.12
N PHE A 82 -4.71 21.02 1.22
CA PHE A 82 -3.88 22.04 0.60
C PHE A 82 -4.74 23.07 -0.14
N SER A 83 -4.23 24.28 -0.33
CA SER A 83 -4.94 25.22 -1.21
C SER A 83 -5.03 24.66 -2.64
N VAL A 84 -6.08 25.02 -3.37
CA VAL A 84 -6.23 24.58 -4.77
C VAL A 84 -5.01 25.02 -5.62
N LYS A 85 -4.41 26.16 -5.28
CA LYS A 85 -3.20 26.66 -5.93
C LYS A 85 -2.02 25.72 -5.68
N ASP A 86 -1.82 25.31 -4.44
CA ASP A 86 -0.72 24.41 -4.07
C ASP A 86 -0.93 23.02 -4.65
N ALA A 87 -2.15 22.49 -4.59
CA ALA A 87 -2.48 21.20 -5.21
C ALA A 87 -2.25 21.21 -6.74
N LYS A 88 -2.52 22.33 -7.42
CA LYS A 88 -2.18 22.51 -8.85
C LYS A 88 -0.67 22.55 -9.08
N ALA A 89 0.07 23.26 -8.23
CA ALA A 89 1.53 23.32 -8.32
C ALA A 89 2.16 21.93 -8.08
N ILE A 90 1.67 21.20 -7.08
CA ILE A 90 2.08 19.81 -6.83
C ILE A 90 1.79 18.94 -8.07
N ALA A 91 0.58 18.97 -8.61
CA ALA A 91 0.25 18.20 -9.80
C ALA A 91 1.20 18.52 -10.97
N ALA A 92 1.40 19.80 -11.24
CA ALA A 92 2.24 20.27 -12.37
C ALA A 92 3.73 19.91 -12.24
N SER A 93 4.20 19.49 -11.05
CA SER A 93 5.57 19.00 -10.87
C SER A 93 5.77 17.55 -11.32
N PHE A 94 4.71 16.86 -11.68
CA PHE A 94 4.75 15.50 -12.21
C PHE A 94 4.39 15.46 -13.68
N GLU A 95 5.05 14.59 -14.41
CA GLU A 95 4.73 14.33 -15.80
C GLU A 95 3.90 13.07 -15.93
N ILE A 96 2.91 13.08 -16.81
CA ILE A 96 2.09 11.94 -17.18
C ILE A 96 2.06 11.76 -18.68
N THR A 97 1.95 10.53 -19.11
CA THR A 97 1.69 10.20 -20.52
C THR A 97 0.19 10.37 -20.80
N ASP A 98 -0.13 11.13 -21.83
CA ASP A 98 -1.50 11.38 -22.29
C ASP A 98 -1.60 11.10 -23.81
N GLY A 99 -2.79 11.05 -24.34
CA GLY A 99 -3.02 10.81 -25.77
C GLY A 99 -3.97 9.64 -26.01
N PRO A 100 -4.03 9.17 -27.28
CA PRO A 100 -3.25 9.69 -28.40
C PRO A 100 -3.69 11.08 -28.87
N ASN A 101 -2.74 11.85 -29.47
CA ASN A 101 -3.02 13.11 -30.16
C ASN A 101 -3.74 12.84 -31.51
N GLN A 102 -3.95 13.88 -32.32
CA GLN A 102 -4.61 13.75 -33.64
C GLN A 102 -3.83 12.87 -34.62
N ASP A 103 -2.53 12.73 -34.42
CA ASP A 103 -1.63 11.91 -35.23
C ASP A 103 -1.50 10.47 -34.71
N GLY A 104 -2.20 10.15 -33.61
CA GLY A 104 -2.18 8.82 -32.99
C GLY A 104 -0.99 8.61 -32.03
N GLU A 105 -0.25 9.67 -31.67
CA GLU A 105 0.95 9.56 -30.84
C GLU A 105 0.64 9.85 -29.38
N MET A 106 1.32 9.13 -28.48
CA MET A 106 1.31 9.43 -27.04
C MET A 106 2.28 10.56 -26.76
N PHE A 107 1.90 11.47 -25.88
CA PHE A 107 2.74 12.60 -25.49
C PHE A 107 2.80 12.77 -23.99
N THR A 108 3.84 13.45 -23.50
CA THR A 108 4.02 13.74 -22.08
C THR A 108 3.59 15.19 -21.80
N ARG A 109 2.91 15.37 -20.69
CA ARG A 109 2.50 16.69 -20.19
C ARG A 109 2.54 16.77 -18.67
N PRO A 110 2.61 17.99 -18.09
CA PRO A 110 2.39 18.18 -16.66
C PRO A 110 1.01 17.67 -16.24
N ALA A 111 0.95 17.02 -15.06
CA ALA A 111 -0.31 16.55 -14.53
C ALA A 111 -1.23 17.70 -14.10
N LYS A 112 -2.53 17.44 -14.12
CA LYS A 112 -3.62 18.32 -13.70
C LYS A 112 -4.31 17.76 -12.46
N LEU A 113 -5.15 18.57 -11.81
CA LEU A 113 -5.92 18.11 -10.63
C LEU A 113 -6.81 16.89 -10.90
N SER A 114 -7.30 16.72 -12.11
CA SER A 114 -8.12 15.58 -12.53
C SER A 114 -7.35 14.28 -12.66
N ASP A 115 -6.04 14.36 -12.86
CA ASP A 115 -5.22 13.20 -13.14
C ASP A 115 -4.98 12.39 -11.87
N LYS A 116 -4.75 11.10 -12.05
CA LYS A 116 -4.29 10.21 -11.00
C LYS A 116 -2.84 10.51 -10.66
N PHE A 117 -2.41 10.14 -9.46
CA PHE A 117 -1.01 10.22 -9.10
C PHE A 117 -0.15 9.44 -10.08
N ALA A 118 0.99 10.02 -10.42
CA ALA A 118 1.96 9.36 -11.30
C ALA A 118 2.37 8.01 -10.73
N MET A 119 2.45 7.03 -11.61
CA MET A 119 2.87 5.67 -11.25
C MET A 119 4.39 5.60 -11.26
N PRO A 120 5.02 4.94 -10.26
CA PRO A 120 6.48 4.79 -10.22
C PRO A 120 7.01 3.87 -11.33
N TYR A 121 6.19 2.98 -11.85
CA TYR A 121 6.55 2.00 -12.89
C TYR A 121 5.46 1.94 -13.96
N SER A 122 5.86 1.70 -15.20
CA SER A 122 4.96 1.60 -16.34
C SER A 122 4.09 0.32 -16.30
N ASN A 123 4.63 -0.73 -15.68
CA ASN A 123 3.96 -2.03 -15.56
C ASN A 123 4.50 -2.85 -14.38
N GLU A 124 3.86 -3.99 -14.12
CA GLU A 124 4.20 -4.88 -13.01
C GLU A 124 5.59 -5.54 -13.18
N GLU A 125 5.98 -5.87 -14.40
CA GLU A 125 7.26 -6.54 -14.68
C GLU A 125 8.44 -5.59 -14.41
N GLU A 126 8.30 -4.33 -14.79
CA GLU A 126 9.28 -3.29 -14.47
C GLU A 126 9.40 -3.12 -12.95
N ALA A 127 8.26 -3.04 -12.26
CA ALA A 127 8.23 -2.93 -10.80
C ALA A 127 8.92 -4.12 -10.12
N LYS A 128 8.67 -5.34 -10.54
CA LYS A 128 9.32 -6.54 -10.00
C LYS A 128 10.81 -6.55 -10.28
N SER A 129 11.21 -6.18 -11.49
CA SER A 129 12.64 -6.11 -11.87
C SER A 129 13.40 -5.13 -10.98
N ALA A 130 12.82 -3.96 -10.71
CA ALA A 130 13.43 -2.95 -9.86
C ALA A 130 13.45 -3.31 -8.36
N ASN A 131 12.62 -4.26 -7.92
CA ASN A 131 12.41 -4.59 -6.50
C ASN A 131 12.76 -6.06 -6.16
N GLY A 132 13.77 -6.63 -6.81
CA GLY A 132 14.25 -7.98 -6.50
C GLY A 132 13.21 -9.08 -6.71
N GLY A 133 12.31 -8.91 -7.66
CA GLY A 133 11.22 -9.86 -7.99
C GLY A 133 9.92 -9.61 -7.23
N ALA A 134 9.91 -8.68 -6.26
CA ALA A 134 8.70 -8.34 -5.51
C ALA A 134 7.93 -7.18 -6.19
N TYR A 135 6.60 -7.28 -6.22
CA TYR A 135 5.75 -6.18 -6.66
C TYR A 135 5.35 -5.32 -5.46
N PRO A 136 5.78 -4.04 -5.38
CA PRO A 136 5.37 -3.16 -4.30
C PRO A 136 3.86 -2.93 -4.34
N PRO A 137 3.13 -3.18 -3.23
CA PRO A 137 1.67 -3.02 -3.23
C PRO A 137 1.26 -1.57 -3.40
N ASP A 138 0.14 -1.36 -4.13
CA ASP A 138 -0.53 -0.06 -4.19
C ASP A 138 -1.05 0.34 -2.81
N MET A 139 -0.77 1.57 -2.39
CA MET A 139 -1.11 2.05 -1.05
C MET A 139 -2.50 2.69 -0.94
N SER A 140 -3.23 2.86 -2.05
CA SER A 140 -4.53 3.58 -2.07
C SER A 140 -5.54 3.04 -1.06
N VAL A 141 -5.59 1.72 -0.86
CA VAL A 141 -6.53 1.07 0.07
C VAL A 141 -5.84 0.16 1.09
N LEU A 142 -4.51 0.25 1.21
CA LEU A 142 -3.70 -0.64 2.02
C LEU A 142 -4.16 -0.71 3.48
N VAL A 143 -4.49 0.45 4.07
CA VAL A 143 -4.97 0.55 5.47
C VAL A 143 -6.29 -0.20 5.68
N LYS A 144 -7.17 -0.26 4.67
CA LYS A 144 -8.42 -1.04 4.74
C LYS A 144 -8.23 -2.51 4.38
N ALA A 145 -7.24 -2.82 3.54
CA ALA A 145 -6.98 -4.17 3.07
C ALA A 145 -6.21 -5.04 4.07
N ARG A 146 -5.66 -4.46 5.12
CA ARG A 146 -4.86 -5.18 6.12
C ARG A 146 -5.57 -5.24 7.48
N ALA A 147 -5.61 -6.43 8.06
CA ALA A 147 -5.98 -6.58 9.47
C ALA A 147 -4.98 -5.78 10.32
N GLY A 148 -5.48 -4.92 11.21
CA GLY A 148 -4.65 -3.97 11.97
C GLY A 148 -4.52 -2.58 11.34
N GLY A 149 -4.98 -2.37 10.13
CA GLY A 149 -5.12 -1.04 9.52
C GLY A 149 -3.81 -0.24 9.48
N ALA A 150 -3.84 1.00 9.96
CA ALA A 150 -2.69 1.90 9.99
C ALA A 150 -1.52 1.38 10.86
N ALA A 151 -1.79 0.54 11.87
CA ALA A 151 -0.77 -0.04 12.73
C ALA A 151 0.22 -0.93 11.97
N VAL A 152 -0.19 -1.53 10.86
CA VAL A 152 0.69 -2.34 10.00
C VAL A 152 1.81 -1.47 9.43
N SER A 153 1.44 -0.38 8.74
CA SER A 153 2.43 0.54 8.17
C SER A 153 3.29 1.20 9.26
N TYR A 154 2.66 1.62 10.35
CA TYR A 154 3.36 2.22 11.49
C TYR A 154 4.42 1.27 12.07
N THR A 155 4.07 0.00 12.29
CA THR A 155 5.00 -1.02 12.78
C THR A 155 6.18 -1.20 11.82
N HIS A 156 5.92 -1.33 10.51
CA HIS A 156 6.97 -1.52 9.53
C HIS A 156 7.93 -0.33 9.42
N LEU A 157 7.42 0.90 9.55
CA LEU A 157 8.23 2.11 9.47
C LEU A 157 9.04 2.37 10.76
N THR A 158 8.63 1.81 11.90
CA THR A 158 9.25 2.07 13.21
C THR A 158 10.09 0.91 13.74
N LEU A 159 9.98 -0.29 13.15
CA LEU A 159 10.87 -1.39 13.52
C LEU A 159 12.30 -1.07 13.06
N PRO A 160 13.31 -1.26 13.94
CA PRO A 160 14.69 -1.17 13.52
C PRO A 160 14.92 -2.22 12.42
N THR A 161 15.30 -1.76 11.23
CA THR A 161 15.83 -2.64 10.20
C THR A 161 17.09 -3.29 10.77
N LYS A 162 17.05 -4.59 11.02
CA LYS A 162 18.28 -5.33 11.30
C LYS A 162 19.11 -5.26 10.02
N ALA A 163 20.15 -4.42 10.07
CA ALA A 163 21.20 -4.45 9.06
C ALA A 163 21.95 -5.77 9.11
#